data_93920502aee33d306d2d795b08e10969
#
_entry.id   93920502aee33d306d2d795b08e10969
#
_cell.length_a   1.000
_cell.length_b   1.000
_cell.length_c   1.000
_cell.angle_alpha   90.00
_cell.angle_beta   90.00
_cell.angle_gamma   90.00
#
_symmetry.space_group_name_H-M   'P 1'
#
loop_
_entity.id
_entity.type
_entity.pdbx_description
1 polymer ?
#
loop_
_entity_poly.entity_id
_entity_poly.type
_entity_poly.pdbx_seq_one_letter_code
_entity_poly.pdbx_strand_id
1 'polypeptide(L)'
;MTQASTTLVLTGVNYKTAPIELREKIAISREELPETTRALAAMPGVLECMIVSTCNRVELLAAVDGPDADLTGFLNGHFGLDSAMLQPHIYERRGRDAVRHLFRVAASLDSMVVGEPQILGQVKEAFAVARASGTVAGQLEHLLQSAFSAAKKVRSETEIGSSSVSIASVAVDLARKIFGSLEGRTVFLVGAGKMSELAARHLVQQGAGAILVSNRTQERARRMAEEFAGRVIPFEQLYEAASEADIVISSTGAPHPIFRREHGQAFMQRRKNRPMFFIDIAVPRDVDPAMGKLEGIFVYDIDDLQQVAAAHMAERSRVASDAETLIAGEVERFQQRQRTVNAAPVIVALQHQAEEIRQAELRRVQARLGPLSVEQLAAVEALTRGLVNKFLHPPMQALKQAARENNQARMDALCEAWQVSASVDLEAEREAAAFEAERDAETEKAESAEAREASVESRR
;
A
#
# COMPACT_ATOMS: atom_id res chain seq x y z
N MET A 1 -3.67 -10.71 -33.27
CA MET A 1 -4.46 -10.24 -32.13
C MET A 1 -3.49 -9.48 -31.24
N THR A 2 -3.70 -8.18 -31.04
CA THR A 2 -2.86 -7.32 -30.20
C THR A 2 -2.89 -7.87 -28.79
N GLN A 3 -1.73 -8.20 -28.19
CA GLN A 3 -1.64 -8.54 -26.78
C GLN A 3 -2.31 -7.42 -25.99
N ALA A 4 -3.36 -7.74 -25.28
CA ALA A 4 -3.99 -6.81 -24.35
C ALA A 4 -2.96 -6.52 -23.26
N SER A 5 -2.38 -5.32 -23.27
CA SER A 5 -1.36 -4.94 -22.30
C SER A 5 -2.05 -4.70 -20.96
N THR A 6 -1.74 -5.52 -19.98
CA THR A 6 -2.21 -5.33 -18.61
C THR A 6 -1.89 -3.92 -18.13
N THR A 7 -2.91 -3.18 -17.73
CA THR A 7 -2.77 -1.80 -17.25
C THR A 7 -3.06 -1.71 -15.77
N LEU A 8 -2.19 -1.02 -15.03
CA LEU A 8 -2.46 -0.68 -13.63
C LEU A 8 -3.45 0.48 -13.56
N VAL A 9 -4.53 0.30 -12.81
CA VAL A 9 -5.56 1.32 -12.57
C VAL A 9 -5.74 1.48 -11.08
N LEU A 10 -5.78 2.72 -10.63
CA LEU A 10 -6.13 3.09 -9.27
C LEU A 10 -7.29 4.06 -9.31
N THR A 11 -8.39 3.68 -8.68
CA THR A 11 -9.63 4.48 -8.62
C THR A 11 -10.05 4.63 -7.18
N GLY A 12 -10.45 5.81 -6.76
CA GLY A 12 -10.90 6.01 -5.40
C GLY A 12 -11.27 7.44 -5.05
N VAL A 13 -11.52 7.62 -3.77
CA VAL A 13 -11.74 8.92 -3.13
C VAL A 13 -10.80 9.08 -1.94
N ASN A 14 -10.46 10.32 -1.63
CA ASN A 14 -9.70 10.63 -0.42
C ASN A 14 -10.18 11.94 0.21
N TYR A 15 -9.58 12.31 1.33
CA TYR A 15 -9.90 13.52 2.09
C TYR A 15 -9.80 14.84 1.30
N LYS A 16 -9.02 14.85 0.19
CA LYS A 16 -8.89 16.03 -0.70
C LYS A 16 -10.06 16.15 -1.67
N THR A 17 -10.64 15.03 -2.05
CA THR A 17 -11.68 14.97 -3.07
C THR A 17 -13.08 14.80 -2.51
N ALA A 18 -13.24 14.18 -1.34
CA ALA A 18 -14.51 13.85 -0.75
C ALA A 18 -14.61 14.32 0.71
N PRO A 19 -15.73 14.98 1.10
CA PRO A 19 -16.00 15.35 2.47
C PRO A 19 -16.21 14.10 3.35
N ILE A 20 -16.12 14.27 4.67
CA ILE A 20 -16.20 13.15 5.62
C ILE A 20 -17.54 12.40 5.52
N GLU A 21 -18.64 13.11 5.30
CA GLU A 21 -19.99 12.54 5.16
C GLU A 21 -20.10 11.54 4.00
N LEU A 22 -19.33 11.75 2.93
CA LEU A 22 -19.28 10.84 1.80
C LEU A 22 -18.31 9.68 2.08
N ARG A 23 -17.17 9.96 2.69
CA ARG A 23 -16.18 8.92 3.07
C ARG A 23 -16.74 7.91 4.06
N GLU A 24 -17.59 8.36 5.01
CA GLU A 24 -18.31 7.51 5.96
C GLU A 24 -19.23 6.50 5.25
N LYS A 25 -19.87 6.91 4.15
CA LYS A 25 -20.80 6.03 3.39
C LYS A 25 -20.10 4.95 2.59
N ILE A 26 -18.83 5.16 2.22
CA ILE A 26 -18.04 4.22 1.42
C ILE A 26 -16.94 3.55 2.23
N ALA A 27 -16.88 3.79 3.53
CA ALA A 27 -15.91 3.13 4.41
C ALA A 27 -16.18 1.62 4.44
N ILE A 28 -15.13 0.82 4.18
CA ILE A 28 -15.19 -0.64 4.24
C ILE A 28 -14.56 -1.07 5.56
N SER A 29 -15.32 -1.78 6.37
CA SER A 29 -14.84 -2.31 7.63
C SER A 29 -13.77 -3.40 7.41
N ARG A 30 -12.96 -3.70 8.44
CA ARG A 30 -11.96 -4.77 8.35
C ARG A 30 -12.60 -6.15 8.13
N GLU A 31 -13.82 -6.34 8.60
CA GLU A 31 -14.56 -7.59 8.50
C GLU A 31 -15.11 -7.79 7.08
N GLU A 32 -15.52 -6.71 6.42
CA GLU A 32 -16.07 -6.72 5.05
C GLU A 32 -14.97 -6.70 3.96
N LEU A 33 -13.79 -6.19 4.27
CA LEU A 33 -12.71 -5.97 3.31
C LEU A 33 -12.33 -7.23 2.49
N PRO A 34 -12.23 -8.45 3.07
CA PRO A 34 -11.92 -9.65 2.28
C PRO A 34 -13.00 -10.02 1.26
N GLU A 35 -14.28 -9.84 1.62
CA GLU A 35 -15.40 -10.13 0.73
C GLU A 35 -15.49 -9.11 -0.39
N THR A 36 -15.39 -7.82 -0.07
CA THR A 36 -15.38 -6.73 -1.05
C THR A 36 -14.20 -6.87 -2.03
N THR A 37 -13.01 -7.27 -1.54
CA THR A 37 -11.85 -7.49 -2.41
C THR A 37 -12.09 -8.65 -3.38
N ARG A 38 -12.71 -9.75 -2.95
CA ARG A 38 -13.10 -10.85 -3.85
C ARG A 38 -14.17 -10.45 -4.85
N ALA A 39 -15.13 -9.62 -4.43
CA ALA A 39 -16.16 -9.10 -5.33
C ALA A 39 -15.54 -8.23 -6.44
N LEU A 40 -14.56 -7.41 -6.11
CA LEU A 40 -13.79 -6.62 -7.07
C LEU A 40 -13.00 -7.53 -8.03
N ALA A 41 -12.35 -8.58 -7.53
CA ALA A 41 -11.61 -9.54 -8.36
C ALA A 41 -12.50 -10.33 -9.33
N ALA A 42 -13.78 -10.48 -9.02
CA ALA A 42 -14.75 -11.16 -9.89
C ALA A 42 -15.27 -10.28 -11.06
N MET A 43 -14.89 -9.00 -11.10
CA MET A 43 -15.30 -8.12 -12.19
C MET A 43 -14.64 -8.50 -13.53
N PRO A 44 -15.34 -8.37 -14.65
CA PRO A 44 -14.75 -8.58 -15.98
C PRO A 44 -13.51 -7.68 -16.18
N GLY A 45 -12.45 -8.25 -16.71
CA GLY A 45 -11.21 -7.52 -17.02
C GLY A 45 -10.30 -7.23 -15.81
N VAL A 46 -10.68 -7.58 -14.59
CA VAL A 46 -9.80 -7.48 -13.41
C VAL A 46 -8.99 -8.76 -13.27
N LEU A 47 -7.67 -8.65 -13.37
CA LEU A 47 -6.73 -9.78 -13.22
C LEU A 47 -6.22 -9.92 -11.79
N GLU A 48 -5.85 -8.81 -11.19
CA GLU A 48 -5.38 -8.71 -9.81
C GLU A 48 -5.98 -7.46 -9.16
N CYS A 49 -6.27 -7.49 -7.87
CA CYS A 49 -6.75 -6.30 -7.19
C CYS A 49 -6.45 -6.27 -5.70
N MET A 50 -6.49 -5.06 -5.15
CA MET A 50 -6.38 -4.75 -3.72
C MET A 50 -7.24 -3.53 -3.40
N ILE A 51 -7.77 -3.47 -2.19
CA ILE A 51 -8.52 -2.31 -1.70
C ILE A 51 -7.82 -1.74 -0.47
N VAL A 52 -7.53 -0.44 -0.49
CA VAL A 52 -7.08 0.32 0.67
C VAL A 52 -8.26 1.11 1.22
N SER A 53 -8.75 0.74 2.39
CA SER A 53 -9.81 1.46 3.11
C SER A 53 -9.27 1.95 4.46
N THR A 54 -9.30 3.27 4.66
CA THR A 54 -8.83 3.94 5.87
C THR A 54 -9.81 5.08 6.22
N CYS A 55 -9.60 5.78 7.33
CA CYS A 55 -10.39 6.97 7.64
C CYS A 55 -10.30 8.08 6.58
N ASN A 56 -9.24 8.07 5.75
CA ASN A 56 -8.91 9.17 4.86
C ASN A 56 -9.03 8.85 3.38
N ARG A 57 -9.17 7.58 3.01
CA ARG A 57 -9.28 7.13 1.62
C ARG A 57 -9.92 5.77 1.49
N VAL A 58 -10.62 5.60 0.39
CA VAL A 58 -10.98 4.30 -0.16
C VAL A 58 -10.47 4.25 -1.58
N GLU A 59 -9.51 3.38 -1.84
CA GLU A 59 -8.83 3.25 -3.13
C GLU A 59 -8.84 1.80 -3.59
N LEU A 60 -9.27 1.57 -4.82
CA LEU A 60 -9.21 0.31 -5.53
C LEU A 60 -7.97 0.33 -6.42
N LEU A 61 -7.05 -0.58 -6.23
CA LEU A 61 -5.90 -0.79 -7.10
C LEU A 61 -6.12 -2.10 -7.86
N ALA A 62 -6.05 -2.06 -9.19
CA ALA A 62 -6.23 -3.23 -10.01
C ALA A 62 -5.21 -3.29 -11.16
N ALA A 63 -4.83 -4.50 -11.52
CA ALA A 63 -4.23 -4.82 -12.80
C ALA A 63 -5.36 -5.31 -13.71
N VAL A 64 -5.60 -4.62 -14.82
CA VAL A 64 -6.74 -4.87 -15.70
C VAL A 64 -6.30 -5.25 -17.11
N ASP A 65 -7.07 -6.12 -17.74
CA ASP A 65 -6.92 -6.49 -19.14
C ASP A 65 -7.93 -5.70 -19.99
N GLY A 66 -7.41 -4.77 -20.78
CA GLY A 66 -8.23 -3.91 -21.64
C GLY A 66 -8.90 -2.72 -20.94
N PRO A 67 -9.74 -1.97 -21.66
CA PRO A 67 -10.40 -0.77 -21.16
C PRO A 67 -11.67 -1.03 -20.33
N ASP A 68 -12.18 -2.26 -20.33
CA ASP A 68 -13.58 -2.55 -19.93
C ASP A 68 -13.79 -2.72 -18.41
N ALA A 69 -12.73 -2.68 -17.59
CA ALA A 69 -12.86 -2.77 -16.14
C ALA A 69 -13.36 -1.44 -15.56
N ASP A 70 -14.65 -1.38 -15.24
CA ASP A 70 -15.30 -0.19 -14.65
C ASP A 70 -15.21 -0.20 -13.12
N LEU A 71 -14.04 0.18 -12.60
CA LEU A 71 -13.82 0.29 -11.15
C LEU A 71 -14.70 1.38 -10.51
N THR A 72 -15.06 2.41 -11.26
CA THR A 72 -15.97 3.47 -10.79
C THR A 72 -17.39 2.94 -10.63
N GLY A 73 -17.87 2.15 -11.61
CA GLY A 73 -19.15 1.47 -11.54
C GLY A 73 -19.20 0.48 -10.37
N PHE A 74 -18.09 -0.19 -10.06
CA PHE A 74 -18.01 -1.04 -8.88
C PHE A 74 -18.23 -0.25 -7.58
N LEU A 75 -17.57 0.89 -7.39
CA LEU A 75 -17.78 1.73 -6.21
C LEU A 75 -19.24 2.16 -6.07
N ASN A 76 -19.87 2.64 -7.16
CA ASN A 76 -21.26 3.05 -7.14
C ASN A 76 -22.21 1.89 -6.79
N GLY A 77 -22.03 0.73 -7.45
CA GLY A 77 -22.89 -0.43 -7.27
C GLY A 77 -22.72 -1.07 -5.89
N HIS A 78 -21.49 -1.21 -5.41
CA HIS A 78 -21.20 -1.85 -4.12
C HIS A 78 -21.80 -1.08 -2.93
N PHE A 79 -21.72 0.25 -2.95
CA PHE A 79 -22.23 1.08 -1.87
C PHE A 79 -23.67 1.56 -2.09
N GLY A 80 -24.30 1.21 -3.21
CA GLY A 80 -25.68 1.62 -3.53
C GLY A 80 -25.85 3.15 -3.59
N LEU A 81 -24.79 3.88 -3.97
CA LEU A 81 -24.80 5.33 -4.06
C LEU A 81 -25.21 5.79 -5.46
N ASP A 82 -25.92 6.92 -5.51
CA ASP A 82 -26.19 7.58 -6.76
C ASP A 82 -24.85 8.03 -7.41
N SER A 83 -24.66 7.64 -8.66
CA SER A 83 -23.49 8.01 -9.45
C SER A 83 -23.25 9.54 -9.47
N ALA A 84 -24.30 10.35 -9.49
CA ALA A 84 -24.23 11.80 -9.45
C ALA A 84 -23.61 12.31 -8.12
N MET A 85 -23.77 11.58 -7.03
CA MET A 85 -23.23 11.95 -5.72
C MET A 85 -21.73 11.62 -5.61
N LEU A 86 -21.29 10.48 -6.14
CA LEU A 86 -19.92 9.99 -5.93
C LEU A 86 -18.96 10.44 -7.04
N GLN A 87 -19.44 10.50 -8.30
CA GLN A 87 -18.62 10.81 -9.48
C GLN A 87 -17.78 12.09 -9.38
N PRO A 88 -18.27 13.23 -8.84
CA PRO A 88 -17.48 14.45 -8.71
C PRO A 88 -16.27 14.34 -7.78
N HIS A 89 -16.25 13.29 -6.94
CA HIS A 89 -15.26 13.07 -5.90
C HIS A 89 -14.27 11.95 -6.22
N ILE A 90 -14.57 11.14 -7.26
CA ILE A 90 -13.70 10.05 -7.69
C ILE A 90 -12.54 10.60 -8.51
N TYR A 91 -11.37 10.08 -8.26
CA TYR A 91 -10.22 10.19 -9.14
C TYR A 91 -9.80 8.83 -9.66
N GLU A 92 -9.31 8.82 -10.88
CA GLU A 92 -8.70 7.66 -11.51
C GLU A 92 -7.27 7.98 -11.94
N ARG A 93 -6.39 7.02 -11.77
CA ARG A 93 -4.99 7.06 -12.20
C ARG A 93 -4.69 5.78 -12.96
N ARG A 94 -3.97 5.89 -14.09
CA ARG A 94 -3.60 4.74 -14.92
C ARG A 94 -2.10 4.66 -15.13
N GLY A 95 -1.58 3.46 -15.31
CA GLY A 95 -0.19 3.19 -15.62
C GLY A 95 0.80 3.88 -14.68
N ARG A 96 1.65 4.75 -15.21
CA ARG A 96 2.66 5.49 -14.44
C ARG A 96 2.08 6.32 -13.31
N ASP A 97 0.93 6.96 -13.53
CA ASP A 97 0.32 7.82 -12.52
C ASP A 97 -0.28 7.00 -11.37
N ALA A 98 -0.79 5.79 -11.64
CA ALA A 98 -1.23 4.86 -10.61
C ALA A 98 -0.04 4.40 -9.74
N VAL A 99 1.07 4.01 -10.36
CA VAL A 99 2.32 3.65 -9.66
C VAL A 99 2.82 4.80 -8.79
N ARG A 100 2.92 6.00 -9.37
CA ARG A 100 3.36 7.20 -8.65
C ARG A 100 2.47 7.51 -7.46
N HIS A 101 1.16 7.44 -7.65
CA HIS A 101 0.20 7.70 -6.58
C HIS A 101 0.36 6.68 -5.43
N LEU A 102 0.42 5.38 -5.73
CA LEU A 102 0.63 4.34 -4.72
C LEU A 102 1.94 4.56 -3.94
N PHE A 103 3.04 4.90 -4.63
CA PHE A 103 4.33 5.15 -3.98
C PHE A 103 4.26 6.37 -3.06
N ARG A 104 3.57 7.44 -3.48
CA ARG A 104 3.34 8.64 -2.64
C ARG A 104 2.49 8.32 -1.42
N VAL A 105 1.44 7.51 -1.58
CA VAL A 105 0.59 7.04 -0.47
C VAL A 105 1.41 6.21 0.51
N ALA A 106 2.13 5.20 0.03
CA ALA A 106 2.97 4.34 0.88
C ALA A 106 4.07 5.11 1.60
N ALA A 107 4.64 6.15 0.97
CA ALA A 107 5.64 7.04 1.55
C ALA A 107 5.06 8.15 2.44
N SER A 108 3.75 8.19 2.66
CA SER A 108 3.03 9.23 3.43
C SER A 108 3.15 10.64 2.85
N LEU A 109 3.41 10.78 1.55
CA LEU A 109 3.44 12.05 0.83
C LEU A 109 2.04 12.51 0.40
N ASP A 110 1.11 11.58 0.23
CA ASP A 110 -0.28 11.87 -0.02
C ASP A 110 -1.14 11.50 1.20
N SER A 111 -0.65 11.77 2.38
CA SER A 111 -1.37 11.65 3.64
C SER A 111 -1.74 13.03 4.15
N MET A 112 -2.72 13.08 5.04
CA MET A 112 -3.17 14.32 5.68
C MET A 112 -2.04 14.97 6.48
N VAL A 113 -1.25 14.14 7.14
CA VAL A 113 0.00 14.54 7.79
C VAL A 113 1.13 13.89 7.03
N VAL A 114 1.86 14.71 6.27
CA VAL A 114 3.01 14.24 5.50
C VAL A 114 4.04 13.61 6.43
N GLY A 115 4.45 12.36 6.12
CA GLY A 115 5.42 11.61 6.92
C GLY A 115 4.82 10.74 8.02
N GLU A 116 3.49 10.70 8.19
CA GLU A 116 2.84 9.85 9.20
C GLU A 116 3.12 8.35 8.95
N PRO A 117 3.63 7.61 9.97
CA PRO A 117 4.03 6.21 9.78
C PRO A 117 2.87 5.24 9.53
N GLN A 118 1.64 5.63 9.84
CA GLN A 118 0.49 4.73 9.90
C GLN A 118 0.03 4.25 8.54
N ILE A 119 0.01 5.11 7.51
CA ILE A 119 -0.51 4.75 6.19
C ILE A 119 0.28 3.59 5.55
N LEU A 120 1.60 3.53 5.74
CA LEU A 120 2.39 2.40 5.26
C LEU A 120 1.95 1.08 5.92
N GLY A 121 1.63 1.11 7.22
CA GLY A 121 1.07 -0.02 7.94
C GLY A 121 -0.28 -0.45 7.37
N GLN A 122 -1.16 0.51 7.08
CA GLN A 122 -2.49 0.26 6.51
C GLN A 122 -2.41 -0.33 5.09
N VAL A 123 -1.51 0.17 4.25
CA VAL A 123 -1.28 -0.41 2.90
C VAL A 123 -0.75 -1.83 3.00
N LYS A 124 0.14 -2.13 3.96
CA LYS A 124 0.63 -3.51 4.22
C LYS A 124 -0.49 -4.42 4.73
N GLU A 125 -1.37 -3.94 5.62
CA GLU A 125 -2.53 -4.69 6.10
C GLU A 125 -3.49 -5.00 4.94
N ALA A 126 -3.79 -4.02 4.07
CA ALA A 126 -4.61 -4.21 2.87
C ALA A 126 -4.00 -5.25 1.91
N PHE A 127 -2.69 -5.18 1.70
CA PHE A 127 -1.97 -6.17 0.90
C PHE A 127 -2.04 -7.58 1.50
N ALA A 128 -1.89 -7.72 2.81
CA ALA A 128 -2.02 -9.00 3.47
C ALA A 128 -3.43 -9.60 3.31
N VAL A 129 -4.47 -8.77 3.38
CA VAL A 129 -5.87 -9.18 3.11
C VAL A 129 -6.03 -9.64 1.67
N ALA A 130 -5.54 -8.87 0.69
CA ALA A 130 -5.63 -9.22 -0.72
C ALA A 130 -4.88 -10.53 -1.04
N ARG A 131 -3.68 -10.76 -0.48
CA ARG A 131 -2.96 -12.03 -0.59
C ARG A 131 -3.76 -13.20 0.00
N ALA A 132 -4.30 -13.03 1.20
CA ALA A 132 -5.11 -14.06 1.85
C ALA A 132 -6.40 -14.37 1.09
N SER A 133 -6.93 -13.38 0.35
CA SER A 133 -8.11 -13.53 -0.52
C SER A 133 -7.78 -14.12 -1.89
N GLY A 134 -6.49 -14.32 -2.23
CA GLY A 134 -6.06 -14.84 -3.53
C GLY A 134 -6.26 -13.87 -4.70
N THR A 135 -6.34 -12.56 -4.42
CA THR A 135 -6.62 -11.53 -5.43
C THR A 135 -5.38 -10.77 -5.91
N VAL A 136 -4.21 -11.12 -5.39
CA VAL A 136 -2.90 -10.56 -5.79
C VAL A 136 -2.03 -11.67 -6.30
N ALA A 137 -1.39 -11.41 -7.44
CA ALA A 137 -0.39 -12.27 -8.06
C ALA A 137 0.87 -11.43 -8.43
N GLY A 138 1.64 -11.88 -9.41
CA GLY A 138 2.97 -11.35 -9.68
C GLY A 138 3.06 -9.85 -9.92
N GLN A 139 2.12 -9.23 -10.64
CA GLN A 139 2.23 -7.81 -11.01
C GLN A 139 2.00 -6.87 -9.82
N LEU A 140 0.91 -7.06 -9.06
CA LEU A 140 0.65 -6.25 -7.87
C LEU A 140 1.60 -6.60 -6.72
N GLU A 141 2.05 -7.85 -6.59
CA GLU A 141 3.08 -8.25 -5.64
C GLU A 141 4.36 -7.41 -5.85
N HIS A 142 4.90 -7.38 -7.07
CA HIS A 142 6.09 -6.60 -7.41
C HIS A 142 5.90 -5.09 -7.22
N LEU A 143 4.73 -4.57 -7.59
CA LEU A 143 4.39 -3.16 -7.40
C LEU A 143 4.41 -2.77 -5.91
N LEU A 144 3.76 -3.57 -5.07
CA LEU A 144 3.64 -3.30 -3.64
C LEU A 144 4.97 -3.45 -2.91
N GLN A 145 5.77 -4.47 -3.23
CA GLN A 145 7.12 -4.60 -2.69
C GLN A 145 8.01 -3.40 -3.06
N SER A 146 7.91 -2.93 -4.31
CA SER A 146 8.61 -1.73 -4.76
C SER A 146 8.13 -0.48 -4.03
N ALA A 147 6.81 -0.34 -3.80
CA ALA A 147 6.23 0.76 -3.03
C ALA A 147 6.72 0.76 -1.57
N PHE A 148 6.81 -0.42 -0.93
CA PHE A 148 7.33 -0.55 0.43
C PHE A 148 8.82 -0.21 0.52
N SER A 149 9.60 -0.62 -0.47
CA SER A 149 11.02 -0.26 -0.57
C SER A 149 11.20 1.25 -0.75
N ALA A 150 10.46 1.87 -1.66
CA ALA A 150 10.46 3.30 -1.89
C ALA A 150 10.07 4.08 -0.63
N ALA A 151 9.01 3.65 0.07
CA ALA A 151 8.58 4.26 1.33
C ALA A 151 9.66 4.17 2.43
N LYS A 152 10.34 3.02 2.54
CA LYS A 152 11.46 2.85 3.48
C LYS A 152 12.61 3.79 3.15
N LYS A 153 12.95 3.91 1.85
CA LYS A 153 14.03 4.77 1.37
C LYS A 153 13.75 6.25 1.65
N VAL A 154 12.54 6.73 1.33
CA VAL A 154 12.11 8.10 1.63
C VAL A 154 12.26 8.40 3.11
N ARG A 155 11.87 7.47 4.00
CA ARG A 155 11.99 7.66 5.45
C ARG A 155 13.43 7.67 5.96
N SER A 156 14.32 6.92 5.33
CA SER A 156 15.73 6.84 5.76
C SER A 156 16.60 7.95 5.17
N GLU A 157 16.24 8.47 3.99
CA GLU A 157 17.06 9.44 3.25
C GLU A 157 16.51 10.88 3.31
N THR A 158 15.32 11.08 3.91
CA THR A 158 14.75 12.42 4.13
C THR A 158 14.31 12.63 5.56
N GLU A 159 14.18 13.89 5.98
CA GLU A 159 13.69 14.24 7.32
C GLU A 159 12.18 14.03 7.50
N ILE A 160 11.51 13.46 6.49
CA ILE A 160 10.04 13.28 6.50
C ILE A 160 9.57 12.38 7.66
N GLY A 161 10.42 11.43 8.07
CA GLY A 161 10.13 10.51 9.17
C GLY A 161 10.40 11.08 10.57
N SER A 162 11.27 12.09 10.70
CA SER A 162 11.69 12.66 11.99
C SER A 162 10.83 13.86 12.43
N SER A 163 10.13 14.48 11.48
CA SER A 163 9.40 15.75 11.69
C SER A 163 7.87 15.58 11.69
N SER A 164 7.30 14.40 11.94
CA SER A 164 5.85 14.21 11.87
C SER A 164 5.12 14.96 12.99
N VAL A 165 4.41 16.04 12.63
CA VAL A 165 3.28 16.51 13.47
C VAL A 165 2.20 15.45 13.31
N SER A 166 2.02 14.60 14.27
CA SER A 166 0.95 13.62 14.23
C SER A 166 -0.39 14.30 14.56
N ILE A 167 -1.51 13.75 14.07
CA ILE A 167 -2.85 14.15 14.53
C ILE A 167 -2.89 14.15 16.06
N ALA A 168 -2.16 13.23 16.68
CA ALA A 168 -2.00 13.15 18.12
C ALA A 168 -1.33 14.40 18.73
N SER A 169 -0.29 14.97 18.10
CA SER A 169 0.33 16.21 18.61
C SER A 169 -0.59 17.43 18.44
N VAL A 170 -1.34 17.48 17.33
CA VAL A 170 -2.36 18.54 17.13
C VAL A 170 -3.46 18.46 18.19
N ALA A 171 -3.92 17.26 18.51
CA ALA A 171 -4.90 17.04 19.56
C ALA A 171 -4.40 17.56 20.94
N VAL A 172 -3.13 17.37 21.26
CA VAL A 172 -2.49 17.90 22.47
C VAL A 172 -2.42 19.43 22.45
N ASP A 173 -2.04 20.03 21.31
CA ASP A 173 -1.97 21.50 21.18
C ASP A 173 -3.35 22.14 21.34
N LEU A 174 -4.39 21.53 20.78
CA LEU A 174 -5.77 21.96 20.96
C LEU A 174 -6.24 21.79 22.40
N ALA A 175 -5.94 20.66 23.04
CA ALA A 175 -6.25 20.46 24.46
C ALA A 175 -5.61 21.53 25.34
N ARG A 176 -4.34 21.90 25.05
CA ARG A 176 -3.68 23.02 25.78
C ARG A 176 -4.35 24.37 25.54
N LYS A 177 -4.80 24.65 24.31
CA LYS A 177 -5.54 25.89 24.01
C LYS A 177 -6.86 25.97 24.79
N ILE A 178 -7.55 24.84 24.99
CA ILE A 178 -8.84 24.79 25.71
C ILE A 178 -8.63 24.85 27.22
N PHE A 179 -7.68 24.10 27.76
CA PHE A 179 -7.54 23.91 29.21
C PHE A 179 -6.37 24.68 29.82
N GLY A 180 -5.47 25.26 29.04
CA GLY A 180 -4.23 25.88 29.51
C GLY A 180 -3.21 24.83 29.94
N SER A 181 -3.44 24.15 31.08
CA SER A 181 -2.64 23.02 31.57
C SER A 181 -3.37 21.71 31.40
N LEU A 182 -2.62 20.67 31.08
CA LEU A 182 -3.11 19.27 31.03
C LEU A 182 -2.88 18.53 32.36
N GLU A 183 -2.17 19.15 33.30
CA GLU A 183 -1.86 18.55 34.59
C GLU A 183 -3.13 18.18 35.35
N GLY A 184 -3.24 16.93 35.76
CA GLY A 184 -4.38 16.39 36.49
C GLY A 184 -5.66 16.21 35.65
N ARG A 185 -5.65 16.46 34.33
CA ARG A 185 -6.80 16.23 33.47
C ARG A 185 -7.06 14.74 33.26
N THR A 186 -8.34 14.38 33.28
CA THR A 186 -8.77 12.99 33.01
C THR A 186 -9.01 12.81 31.53
N VAL A 187 -8.36 11.81 30.94
CA VAL A 187 -8.49 11.40 29.51
C VAL A 187 -9.26 10.10 29.45
N PHE A 188 -10.28 10.04 28.61
CA PHE A 188 -11.07 8.84 28.38
C PHE A 188 -10.89 8.36 26.93
N LEU A 189 -10.35 7.16 26.76
CA LEU A 189 -10.17 6.50 25.48
C LEU A 189 -11.34 5.56 25.20
N VAL A 190 -12.06 5.82 24.12
CA VAL A 190 -13.17 5.01 23.64
C VAL A 190 -12.78 4.37 22.32
N GLY A 191 -12.58 3.05 22.35
CA GLY A 191 -11.92 2.30 21.28
C GLY A 191 -10.41 2.15 21.51
N ALA A 192 -9.87 1.05 21.01
CA ALA A 192 -8.45 0.68 21.18
C ALA A 192 -7.70 0.74 19.84
N GLY A 193 -7.81 1.88 19.14
CA GLY A 193 -7.11 2.14 17.88
C GLY A 193 -5.68 2.67 18.12
N LYS A 194 -4.76 2.41 17.18
CA LYS A 194 -3.37 2.91 17.24
C LYS A 194 -3.28 4.44 17.33
N MET A 195 -4.25 5.17 16.72
CA MET A 195 -4.29 6.64 16.81
C MET A 195 -4.65 7.13 18.19
N SER A 196 -5.65 6.50 18.84
CA SER A 196 -6.05 6.83 20.20
C SER A 196 -4.92 6.57 21.18
N GLU A 197 -4.22 5.45 21.02
CA GLU A 197 -3.04 5.10 21.82
C GLU A 197 -1.95 6.17 21.70
N LEU A 198 -1.63 6.59 20.45
CA LEU A 198 -0.62 7.62 20.23
C LEU A 198 -1.04 8.98 20.82
N ALA A 199 -2.29 9.38 20.64
CA ALA A 199 -2.82 10.62 21.21
C ALA A 199 -2.80 10.59 22.75
N ALA A 200 -3.19 9.47 23.36
CA ALA A 200 -3.12 9.28 24.80
C ALA A 200 -1.68 9.35 25.32
N ARG A 201 -0.73 8.70 24.64
CA ARG A 201 0.70 8.72 24.98
C ARG A 201 1.23 10.16 25.00
N HIS A 202 0.89 10.96 23.99
CA HIS A 202 1.30 12.36 23.94
C HIS A 202 0.63 13.20 25.05
N LEU A 203 -0.67 12.99 25.37
CA LEU A 203 -1.35 13.68 26.46
C LEU A 203 -0.72 13.36 27.82
N VAL A 204 -0.40 12.07 28.06
CA VAL A 204 0.30 11.65 29.29
C VAL A 204 1.67 12.29 29.40
N GLN A 205 2.46 12.30 28.31
CA GLN A 205 3.76 12.98 28.28
C GLN A 205 3.66 14.50 28.58
N GLN A 206 2.50 15.09 28.36
CA GLN A 206 2.23 16.49 28.62
C GLN A 206 1.52 16.74 29.97
N GLY A 207 1.46 15.72 30.84
CA GLY A 207 1.02 15.84 32.20
C GLY A 207 -0.43 15.45 32.46
N ALA A 208 -1.14 14.85 31.49
CA ALA A 208 -2.48 14.32 31.78
C ALA A 208 -2.43 13.30 32.94
N GLY A 209 -3.36 13.39 33.87
CA GLY A 209 -3.31 12.69 35.14
C GLY A 209 -3.87 11.26 35.04
N ALA A 210 -5.15 11.10 34.79
CA ALA A 210 -5.83 9.81 34.79
C ALA A 210 -6.24 9.39 33.40
N ILE A 211 -6.00 8.09 33.08
CA ILE A 211 -6.43 7.48 31.82
C ILE A 211 -7.54 6.48 32.12
N LEU A 212 -8.69 6.66 31.49
CA LEU A 212 -9.80 5.72 31.45
C LEU A 212 -9.83 5.08 30.07
N VAL A 213 -10.13 3.79 29.99
CA VAL A 213 -10.17 3.06 28.71
C VAL A 213 -11.44 2.23 28.63
N SER A 214 -12.21 2.39 27.56
CA SER A 214 -13.35 1.53 27.24
C SER A 214 -13.25 1.02 25.82
N ASN A 215 -13.54 -0.27 25.63
CA ASN A 215 -13.61 -0.88 24.32
C ASN A 215 -14.60 -2.04 24.34
N ARG A 216 -15.29 -2.31 23.22
CA ARG A 216 -16.19 -3.47 23.09
C ARG A 216 -15.47 -4.78 23.42
N THR A 217 -14.23 -4.93 23.00
CA THR A 217 -13.37 -6.07 23.34
C THR A 217 -12.62 -5.76 24.64
N GLN A 218 -13.02 -6.37 25.74
CA GLN A 218 -12.45 -6.12 27.07
C GLN A 218 -10.93 -6.36 27.15
N GLU A 219 -10.44 -7.37 26.44
CA GLU A 219 -9.01 -7.69 26.39
C GLU A 219 -8.18 -6.56 25.77
N ARG A 220 -8.71 -5.89 24.71
CA ARG A 220 -8.04 -4.74 24.10
C ARG A 220 -8.04 -3.53 25.06
N ALA A 221 -9.13 -3.33 25.79
CA ALA A 221 -9.20 -2.29 26.79
C ALA A 221 -8.17 -2.51 27.92
N ARG A 222 -8.00 -3.75 28.38
CA ARG A 222 -7.02 -4.10 29.43
C ARG A 222 -5.59 -3.80 28.97
N ARG A 223 -5.18 -4.28 27.81
CA ARG A 223 -3.84 -4.04 27.27
C ARG A 223 -3.52 -2.53 27.17
N MET A 224 -4.47 -1.76 26.66
CA MET A 224 -4.28 -0.31 26.58
C MET A 224 -4.26 0.37 27.94
N ALA A 225 -5.09 -0.07 28.89
CA ALA A 225 -5.07 0.46 30.25
C ALA A 225 -3.75 0.12 30.99
N GLU A 226 -3.23 -1.09 30.83
CA GLU A 226 -1.95 -1.50 31.41
C GLU A 226 -0.80 -0.62 30.91
N GLU A 227 -0.79 -0.29 29.62
CA GLU A 227 0.24 0.57 29.01
C GLU A 227 0.33 1.95 29.63
N PHE A 228 -0.82 2.53 30.04
CA PHE A 228 -0.91 3.86 30.62
C PHE A 228 -1.12 3.88 32.14
N ALA A 229 -0.98 2.76 32.82
CA ALA A 229 -1.38 2.60 34.21
C ALA A 229 -2.81 3.13 34.48
N GLY A 230 -3.69 2.97 33.49
CA GLY A 230 -5.05 3.49 33.46
C GLY A 230 -6.08 2.51 34.02
N ARG A 231 -7.34 2.95 34.06
CA ARG A 231 -8.48 2.14 34.54
C ARG A 231 -9.35 1.69 33.39
N VAL A 232 -9.68 0.41 33.32
CA VAL A 232 -10.66 -0.14 32.38
C VAL A 232 -12.07 0.21 32.85
N ILE A 233 -12.87 0.71 31.92
CA ILE A 233 -14.29 1.03 32.12
C ILE A 233 -15.13 0.04 31.30
N PRO A 234 -16.07 -0.69 31.91
CA PRO A 234 -17.04 -1.48 31.19
C PRO A 234 -17.83 -0.63 30.18
N PHE A 235 -18.15 -1.20 29.02
CA PHE A 235 -18.83 -0.44 27.94
C PHE A 235 -20.23 0.07 28.40
N GLU A 236 -20.88 -0.64 29.30
CA GLU A 236 -22.16 -0.27 29.91
C GLU A 236 -22.07 1.01 30.76
N GLN A 237 -20.89 1.33 31.26
CA GLN A 237 -20.61 2.54 32.08
C GLN A 237 -20.00 3.69 31.26
N LEU A 238 -20.01 3.57 29.91
CA LEU A 238 -19.37 4.51 28.97
C LEU A 238 -19.77 5.97 29.25
N TYR A 239 -21.07 6.23 29.35
CA TYR A 239 -21.59 7.60 29.49
C TYR A 239 -21.35 8.19 30.90
N GLU A 240 -21.31 7.34 31.89
CA GLU A 240 -20.98 7.78 33.26
C GLU A 240 -19.51 8.19 33.32
N ALA A 241 -18.61 7.36 32.83
CA ALA A 241 -17.19 7.67 32.79
C ALA A 241 -16.88 8.87 31.88
N ALA A 242 -17.55 9.01 30.73
CA ALA A 242 -17.42 10.19 29.90
C ALA A 242 -17.75 11.48 30.61
N SER A 243 -18.74 11.48 31.54
CA SER A 243 -19.07 12.67 32.34
C SER A 243 -17.96 13.06 33.32
N GLU A 244 -17.05 12.19 33.68
CA GLU A 244 -15.88 12.45 34.54
C GLU A 244 -14.67 12.97 33.76
N ALA A 245 -14.57 12.65 32.50
CA ALA A 245 -13.42 12.95 31.65
C ALA A 245 -13.41 14.43 31.20
N ASP A 246 -12.23 15.04 31.16
CA ASP A 246 -12.02 16.35 30.55
C ASP A 246 -11.76 16.23 29.03
N ILE A 247 -11.06 15.18 28.61
CA ILE A 247 -10.72 14.89 27.22
C ILE A 247 -11.25 13.51 26.90
N VAL A 248 -12.03 13.39 25.84
CA VAL A 248 -12.52 12.11 25.30
C VAL A 248 -11.92 11.90 23.92
N ILE A 249 -11.20 10.80 23.72
CA ILE A 249 -10.67 10.39 22.41
C ILE A 249 -11.49 9.19 21.94
N SER A 250 -12.23 9.35 20.85
CA SER A 250 -13.05 8.29 20.28
C SER A 250 -12.48 7.78 18.95
N SER A 251 -12.39 6.44 18.82
CA SER A 251 -11.88 5.77 17.63
C SER A 251 -12.46 4.37 17.50
N THR A 252 -13.79 4.26 17.48
CA THR A 252 -14.44 2.97 17.34
C THR A 252 -14.75 2.66 15.87
N GLY A 253 -15.23 1.45 15.60
CA GLY A 253 -15.79 1.07 14.30
C GLY A 253 -17.33 1.04 14.34
N ALA A 254 -17.96 1.87 15.18
CA ALA A 254 -19.41 1.90 15.26
C ALA A 254 -20.01 2.49 13.97
N PRO A 255 -21.08 1.90 13.42
CA PRO A 255 -21.70 2.42 12.20
C PRO A 255 -22.54 3.71 12.43
N HIS A 256 -22.75 4.09 13.70
CA HIS A 256 -23.51 5.25 14.08
C HIS A 256 -22.87 5.96 15.26
N PRO A 257 -23.08 7.30 15.40
CA PRO A 257 -22.56 8.05 16.53
C PRO A 257 -22.99 7.47 17.88
N ILE A 258 -22.01 7.18 18.71
CA ILE A 258 -22.18 6.69 20.08
C ILE A 258 -22.41 7.83 21.07
N PHE A 259 -21.83 9.01 20.82
CA PHE A 259 -22.06 10.23 21.58
C PHE A 259 -23.01 11.17 20.83
N ARG A 260 -24.20 11.38 21.36
CA ARG A 260 -25.23 12.22 20.78
C ARG A 260 -25.45 13.50 21.58
N ARG A 261 -26.15 14.47 20.99
CA ARG A 261 -26.43 15.77 21.65
C ARG A 261 -27.04 15.64 23.04
N GLU A 262 -27.99 14.70 23.24
CA GLU A 262 -28.61 14.45 24.55
C GLU A 262 -27.60 14.00 25.61
N HIS A 263 -26.61 13.18 25.23
CA HIS A 263 -25.53 12.78 26.12
C HIS A 263 -24.68 13.99 26.53
N GLY A 264 -24.34 14.86 25.56
CA GLY A 264 -23.58 16.09 25.83
C GLY A 264 -24.29 17.00 26.83
N GLN A 265 -25.62 17.17 26.69
CA GLN A 265 -26.42 17.96 27.67
C GLN A 265 -26.35 17.34 29.07
N ALA A 266 -26.49 16.03 29.19
CA ALA A 266 -26.38 15.33 30.46
C ALA A 266 -24.98 15.45 31.08
N PHE A 267 -23.92 15.39 30.26
CA PHE A 267 -22.54 15.59 30.73
C PHE A 267 -22.35 16.98 31.30
N MET A 268 -22.76 18.02 30.58
CA MET A 268 -22.59 19.40 31.04
C MET A 268 -23.32 19.68 32.36
N GLN A 269 -24.54 19.15 32.53
CA GLN A 269 -25.26 19.24 33.80
C GLN A 269 -24.50 18.58 34.95
N ARG A 270 -24.02 17.34 34.77
CA ARG A 270 -23.26 16.63 35.82
C ARG A 270 -21.93 17.31 36.14
N ARG A 271 -21.29 17.91 35.13
CA ARG A 271 -20.01 18.60 35.27
C ARG A 271 -20.12 20.04 35.77
N LYS A 272 -21.32 20.54 35.97
CA LYS A 272 -21.56 21.94 36.33
C LYS A 272 -20.90 22.91 35.33
N ASN A 273 -21.11 22.65 34.05
CA ASN A 273 -20.57 23.38 32.89
C ASN A 273 -19.03 23.47 32.81
N ARG A 274 -18.30 22.55 33.44
CA ARG A 274 -16.85 22.43 33.19
C ARG A 274 -16.62 21.97 31.76
N PRO A 275 -15.69 22.59 30.99
CA PRO A 275 -15.49 22.28 29.59
C PRO A 275 -15.07 20.82 29.36
N MET A 276 -15.49 20.30 28.23
CA MET A 276 -15.10 18.98 27.72
C MET A 276 -14.54 19.11 26.30
N PHE A 277 -13.54 18.29 25.97
CA PHE A 277 -12.95 18.23 24.67
C PHE A 277 -13.09 16.80 24.09
N PHE A 278 -13.80 16.71 22.97
CA PHE A 278 -13.93 15.46 22.19
C PHE A 278 -13.03 15.50 20.98
N ILE A 279 -12.22 14.48 20.85
CA ILE A 279 -11.33 14.20 19.71
C ILE A 279 -11.88 12.96 19.01
N ASP A 280 -12.60 13.18 17.92
CA ASP A 280 -13.20 12.09 17.13
C ASP A 280 -12.31 11.73 15.95
N ILE A 281 -11.62 10.60 16.06
CA ILE A 281 -10.76 10.07 14.98
C ILE A 281 -11.36 8.81 14.32
N ALA A 282 -12.64 8.55 14.60
CA ALA A 282 -13.39 7.47 13.98
C ALA A 282 -13.91 7.87 12.58
N VAL A 283 -14.00 6.91 11.69
CA VAL A 283 -14.76 6.99 10.45
C VAL A 283 -15.46 5.64 10.27
N PRO A 284 -16.80 5.63 10.34
CA PRO A 284 -17.74 6.73 10.60
C PRO A 284 -17.51 7.42 11.95
N ARG A 285 -17.98 8.68 12.07
CA ARG A 285 -17.83 9.48 13.31
C ARG A 285 -18.56 8.85 14.49
N ASP A 286 -17.87 8.83 15.62
CA ASP A 286 -18.44 8.39 16.91
C ASP A 286 -19.22 9.49 17.62
N VAL A 287 -18.97 10.77 17.30
CA VAL A 287 -19.55 11.93 17.95
C VAL A 287 -20.47 12.68 16.97
N ASP A 288 -21.72 12.88 17.35
CA ASP A 288 -22.67 13.69 16.60
C ASP A 288 -22.19 15.15 16.54
N PRO A 289 -22.03 15.77 15.35
CA PRO A 289 -21.63 17.16 15.20
C PRO A 289 -22.52 18.15 15.96
N ALA A 290 -23.80 17.80 16.20
CA ALA A 290 -24.71 18.62 17.00
C ALA A 290 -24.27 18.77 18.49
N MET A 291 -23.37 17.91 18.96
CA MET A 291 -22.75 18.01 20.27
C MET A 291 -21.84 19.23 20.38
N GLY A 292 -21.09 19.57 19.34
CA GLY A 292 -20.21 20.73 19.27
C GLY A 292 -20.94 22.08 19.30
N LYS A 293 -22.28 22.08 19.15
CA LYS A 293 -23.12 23.29 19.32
C LYS A 293 -23.53 23.57 20.78
N LEU A 294 -23.15 22.69 21.69
CA LEU A 294 -23.41 22.87 23.13
C LEU A 294 -22.29 23.72 23.74
N GLU A 295 -22.67 24.68 24.55
CA GLU A 295 -21.73 25.54 25.29
C GLU A 295 -20.83 24.68 26.20
N GLY A 296 -19.53 24.91 26.13
CA GLY A 296 -18.54 24.19 26.93
C GLY A 296 -18.15 22.81 26.38
N ILE A 297 -18.70 22.34 25.23
CA ILE A 297 -18.26 21.15 24.56
C ILE A 297 -17.52 21.51 23.27
N PHE A 298 -16.28 21.10 23.18
CA PHE A 298 -15.44 21.26 21.99
C PHE A 298 -15.34 19.91 21.30
N VAL A 299 -15.80 19.81 20.05
CA VAL A 299 -15.72 18.61 19.24
C VAL A 299 -14.83 18.90 18.04
N TYR A 300 -13.79 18.12 17.86
CA TYR A 300 -12.92 18.17 16.71
C TYR A 300 -12.88 16.77 16.08
N ASP A 301 -13.34 16.69 14.86
CA ASP A 301 -13.21 15.46 14.07
C ASP A 301 -11.85 15.39 13.36
N ILE A 302 -11.65 14.31 12.61
CA ILE A 302 -10.38 14.08 11.94
C ILE A 302 -10.05 15.18 10.90
N ASP A 303 -11.06 15.76 10.26
CA ASP A 303 -10.87 16.82 9.25
C ASP A 303 -10.51 18.16 9.91
N ASP A 304 -11.10 18.47 11.07
CA ASP A 304 -10.74 19.65 11.88
C ASP A 304 -9.29 19.58 12.35
N LEU A 305 -8.88 18.42 12.88
CA LEU A 305 -7.50 18.19 13.32
C LEU A 305 -6.50 18.37 12.18
N GLN A 306 -6.89 18.05 10.96
CA GLN A 306 -6.08 18.22 9.76
C GLN A 306 -5.92 19.65 9.34
N GLN A 307 -7.00 20.44 9.38
CA GLN A 307 -6.94 21.87 9.05
C GLN A 307 -5.95 22.58 9.99
N VAL A 308 -5.93 22.19 11.26
CA VAL A 308 -4.96 22.71 12.25
C VAL A 308 -3.55 22.23 11.91
N ALA A 309 -3.38 20.93 11.55
CA ALA A 309 -2.08 20.38 11.15
C ALA A 309 -1.54 21.04 9.87
N ALA A 310 -2.40 21.32 8.89
CA ALA A 310 -2.03 21.97 7.64
C ALA A 310 -1.49 23.39 7.84
N ALA A 311 -2.01 24.14 8.80
CA ALA A 311 -1.52 25.48 9.14
C ALA A 311 -0.05 25.46 9.62
N HIS A 312 0.43 24.35 10.18
CA HIS A 312 1.82 24.16 10.60
C HIS A 312 2.76 23.66 9.47
N MET A 313 2.23 23.42 8.26
CA MET A 313 2.97 22.78 7.15
C MET A 313 3.81 23.73 6.29
N ALA A 314 3.72 25.04 6.42
CA ALA A 314 4.49 25.98 5.59
C ALA A 314 6.02 25.77 5.70
N GLU A 315 6.51 25.26 6.82
CA GLU A 315 7.94 25.00 7.08
C GLU A 315 8.47 23.69 6.41
N ARG A 316 7.57 22.83 5.92
CA ARG A 316 7.87 21.47 5.42
C ARG A 316 7.94 21.31 3.91
N SER A 317 7.69 22.39 3.17
CA SER A 317 7.69 22.38 1.70
C SER A 317 8.98 21.81 1.10
N ARG A 318 10.13 22.04 1.75
CA ARG A 318 11.45 21.57 1.30
C ARG A 318 11.62 20.06 1.48
N VAL A 319 11.27 19.53 2.62
CA VAL A 319 11.39 18.08 2.92
C VAL A 319 10.46 17.25 2.03
N ALA A 320 9.28 17.78 1.72
CA ALA A 320 8.37 17.14 0.77
C ALA A 320 8.94 17.12 -0.66
N SER A 321 9.67 18.17 -1.08
CA SER A 321 10.29 18.24 -2.40
C SER A 321 11.38 17.18 -2.60
N ASP A 322 12.24 16.98 -1.59
CA ASP A 322 13.29 15.95 -1.64
C ASP A 322 12.70 14.55 -1.72
N ALA A 323 11.66 14.29 -0.95
CA ALA A 323 10.93 13.03 -0.97
C ALA A 323 10.20 12.79 -2.31
N GLU A 324 9.60 13.81 -2.91
CA GLU A 324 8.99 13.71 -4.26
C GLU A 324 10.04 13.36 -5.32
N THR A 325 11.25 13.91 -5.22
CA THR A 325 12.36 13.60 -6.14
C THR A 325 12.78 12.14 -6.02
N LEU A 326 12.88 11.61 -4.79
CA LEU A 326 13.16 10.20 -4.56
C LEU A 326 12.05 9.30 -5.13
N ILE A 327 10.79 9.63 -4.88
CA ILE A 327 9.65 8.88 -5.43
C ILE A 327 9.68 8.86 -6.96
N ALA A 328 9.94 10.01 -7.61
CA ALA A 328 10.04 10.08 -9.07
C ALA A 328 11.13 9.12 -9.60
N GLY A 329 12.28 9.05 -8.93
CA GLY A 329 13.36 8.12 -9.26
C GLY A 329 12.97 6.65 -9.08
N GLU A 330 12.26 6.31 -8.00
CA GLU A 330 11.80 4.93 -7.76
C GLU A 330 10.71 4.49 -8.75
N VAL A 331 9.79 5.39 -9.12
CA VAL A 331 8.78 5.14 -10.17
C VAL A 331 9.47 4.82 -11.50
N GLU A 332 10.48 5.60 -11.87
CA GLU A 332 11.21 5.35 -13.12
C GLU A 332 11.93 4.00 -13.09
N ARG A 333 12.59 3.66 -11.98
CA ARG A 333 13.23 2.33 -11.81
C ARG A 333 12.23 1.19 -11.91
N PHE A 334 11.06 1.33 -11.29
CA PHE A 334 9.99 0.33 -11.38
C PHE A 334 9.54 0.14 -12.82
N GLN A 335 9.30 1.24 -13.55
CA GLN A 335 8.89 1.16 -14.94
C GLN A 335 9.96 0.51 -15.84
N GLN A 336 11.23 0.83 -15.63
CA GLN A 336 12.33 0.21 -16.39
C GLN A 336 12.40 -1.30 -16.15
N ARG A 337 12.22 -1.74 -14.89
CA ARG A 337 12.16 -3.17 -14.57
C ARG A 337 10.96 -3.85 -15.25
N GLN A 338 9.78 -3.26 -15.15
CA GLN A 338 8.56 -3.78 -15.75
C GLN A 338 8.69 -3.93 -17.28
N ARG A 339 9.27 -2.94 -17.95
CA ARG A 339 9.56 -3.01 -19.39
C ARG A 339 10.52 -4.16 -19.73
N THR A 340 11.53 -4.39 -18.89
CA THR A 340 12.47 -5.49 -19.09
C THR A 340 11.80 -6.85 -18.91
N VAL A 341 10.89 -6.98 -17.93
CA VAL A 341 10.09 -8.20 -17.72
C VAL A 341 9.17 -8.44 -18.92
N ASN A 342 8.53 -7.42 -19.46
CA ASN A 342 7.67 -7.53 -20.64
C ASN A 342 8.43 -7.95 -21.92
N ALA A 343 9.77 -7.80 -21.96
CA ALA A 343 10.59 -8.30 -23.06
C ALA A 343 11.01 -9.76 -22.88
N ALA A 344 10.82 -10.35 -21.71
CA ALA A 344 11.23 -11.72 -21.42
C ALA A 344 10.61 -12.76 -22.36
N PRO A 345 9.31 -12.71 -22.71
CA PRO A 345 8.72 -13.66 -23.64
C PRO A 345 9.40 -13.68 -25.02
N VAL A 346 9.74 -12.50 -25.54
CA VAL A 346 10.46 -12.39 -26.83
C VAL A 346 11.86 -13.02 -26.75
N ILE A 347 12.54 -12.81 -25.61
CA ILE A 347 13.88 -13.38 -25.38
C ILE A 347 13.81 -14.90 -25.29
N VAL A 348 12.81 -15.45 -24.60
CA VAL A 348 12.58 -16.89 -24.49
C VAL A 348 12.25 -17.50 -25.84
N ALA A 349 11.37 -16.86 -26.63
CA ALA A 349 11.04 -17.32 -27.97
C ALA A 349 12.29 -17.37 -28.88
N LEU A 350 13.16 -16.36 -28.80
CA LEU A 350 14.43 -16.33 -29.52
C LEU A 350 15.38 -17.47 -29.09
N GLN A 351 15.47 -17.74 -27.80
CA GLN A 351 16.28 -18.83 -27.25
C GLN A 351 15.75 -20.20 -27.70
N HIS A 352 14.44 -20.41 -27.64
CA HIS A 352 13.78 -21.65 -28.07
C HIS A 352 14.02 -21.92 -29.56
N GLN A 353 13.79 -20.92 -30.42
CA GLN A 353 14.04 -21.01 -31.83
C GLN A 353 15.48 -21.40 -32.14
N ALA A 354 16.44 -20.79 -31.46
CA ALA A 354 17.85 -21.11 -31.66
C ALA A 354 18.21 -22.52 -31.19
N GLU A 355 17.62 -23.01 -30.11
CA GLU A 355 17.79 -24.36 -29.58
C GLU A 355 17.18 -25.40 -30.55
N GLU A 356 16.01 -25.13 -31.14
CA GLU A 356 15.41 -25.97 -32.16
C GLU A 356 16.31 -26.10 -33.40
N ILE A 357 16.87 -24.97 -33.87
CA ILE A 357 17.84 -24.98 -35.01
C ILE A 357 19.06 -25.81 -34.64
N ARG A 358 19.63 -25.63 -33.45
CA ARG A 358 20.79 -26.40 -32.97
C ARG A 358 20.49 -27.89 -32.96
N GLN A 359 19.38 -28.31 -32.42
CA GLN A 359 18.99 -29.70 -32.34
C GLN A 359 18.71 -30.31 -33.73
N ALA A 360 18.06 -29.55 -34.62
CA ALA A 360 17.81 -29.99 -36.00
C ALA A 360 19.11 -30.22 -36.75
N GLU A 361 20.09 -29.32 -36.60
CA GLU A 361 21.41 -29.48 -37.24
C GLU A 361 22.21 -30.67 -36.67
N LEU A 362 22.16 -30.86 -35.33
CA LEU A 362 22.78 -32.04 -34.72
C LEU A 362 22.18 -33.33 -35.24
N ARG A 363 20.86 -33.46 -35.36
CA ARG A 363 20.18 -34.62 -35.95
C ARG A 363 20.59 -34.82 -37.41
N ARG A 364 20.68 -33.75 -38.20
CA ARG A 364 21.04 -33.78 -39.60
C ARG A 364 22.46 -34.34 -39.84
N VAL A 365 23.41 -33.98 -38.98
CA VAL A 365 24.81 -34.41 -39.15
C VAL A 365 25.16 -35.69 -38.41
N GLN A 366 24.29 -36.20 -37.55
CA GLN A 366 24.53 -37.39 -36.71
C GLN A 366 24.88 -38.63 -37.54
N ALA A 367 24.21 -38.84 -38.68
CA ALA A 367 24.52 -39.96 -39.61
C ALA A 367 25.91 -39.85 -40.26
N ARG A 368 26.43 -38.61 -40.37
CA ARG A 368 27.77 -38.33 -40.96
C ARG A 368 28.89 -38.43 -39.94
N LEU A 369 28.60 -38.17 -38.66
CA LEU A 369 29.56 -38.25 -37.56
C LEU A 369 29.86 -39.68 -37.13
N GLY A 370 28.99 -40.64 -37.52
CA GLY A 370 29.13 -42.03 -37.11
C GLY A 370 28.83 -42.26 -35.62
N PRO A 371 29.11 -43.44 -35.05
CA PRO A 371 28.91 -43.74 -33.66
C PRO A 371 29.93 -42.96 -32.79
N LEU A 372 29.44 -41.97 -32.05
CA LEU A 372 30.23 -41.20 -31.09
C LEU A 372 30.25 -41.87 -29.72
N SER A 373 31.36 -41.77 -29.00
CA SER A 373 31.39 -42.10 -27.58
C SER A 373 30.56 -41.11 -26.76
N VAL A 374 30.18 -41.48 -25.56
CA VAL A 374 29.41 -40.58 -24.65
C VAL A 374 30.17 -39.27 -24.39
N GLU A 375 31.49 -39.34 -24.25
CA GLU A 375 32.33 -38.15 -24.06
C GLU A 375 32.39 -37.25 -25.30
N GLN A 376 32.48 -37.87 -26.49
CA GLN A 376 32.48 -37.12 -27.76
C GLN A 376 31.13 -36.45 -28.01
N LEU A 377 30.01 -37.13 -27.69
CA LEU A 377 28.68 -36.56 -27.81
C LEU A 377 28.52 -35.35 -26.88
N ALA A 378 28.92 -35.51 -25.59
CA ALA A 378 28.91 -34.43 -24.63
C ALA A 378 29.76 -33.21 -25.07
N ALA A 379 30.94 -33.46 -25.66
CA ALA A 379 31.79 -32.38 -26.19
C ALA A 379 31.12 -31.63 -27.36
N VAL A 380 30.47 -32.35 -28.29
CA VAL A 380 29.72 -31.74 -29.39
C VAL A 380 28.53 -30.95 -28.92
N GLU A 381 27.80 -31.45 -27.92
CA GLU A 381 26.68 -30.70 -27.29
C GLU A 381 27.18 -29.45 -26.60
N ALA A 382 28.22 -29.53 -25.81
CA ALA A 382 28.81 -28.39 -25.13
C ALA A 382 29.30 -27.32 -26.10
N LEU A 383 30.00 -27.74 -27.17
CA LEU A 383 30.48 -26.82 -28.21
C LEU A 383 29.30 -26.10 -28.89
N THR A 384 28.29 -26.83 -29.34
CA THR A 384 27.15 -26.26 -30.06
C THR A 384 26.32 -25.35 -29.19
N ARG A 385 26.06 -25.71 -27.91
CA ARG A 385 25.43 -24.80 -26.91
C ARG A 385 26.26 -23.54 -26.70
N GLY A 386 27.56 -23.70 -26.51
CA GLY A 386 28.46 -22.55 -26.31
C GLY A 386 28.45 -21.58 -27.50
N LEU A 387 28.37 -22.08 -28.72
CA LEU A 387 28.25 -21.26 -29.94
C LEU A 387 26.90 -20.52 -29.97
N VAL A 388 25.79 -21.23 -29.78
CA VAL A 388 24.44 -20.64 -29.74
C VAL A 388 24.34 -19.54 -28.67
N ASN A 389 24.79 -19.80 -27.45
CA ASN A 389 24.76 -18.82 -26.38
C ASN A 389 25.57 -17.56 -26.71
N LYS A 390 26.75 -17.70 -27.30
CA LYS A 390 27.58 -16.55 -27.71
C LYS A 390 26.94 -15.75 -28.84
N PHE A 391 26.28 -16.38 -29.79
CA PHE A 391 25.57 -15.72 -30.88
C PHE A 391 24.28 -15.03 -30.40
N LEU A 392 23.58 -15.60 -29.43
CA LEU A 392 22.35 -15.00 -28.86
C LEU A 392 22.61 -13.84 -27.93
N HIS A 393 23.80 -13.78 -27.33
CA HIS A 393 24.09 -12.74 -26.33
C HIS A 393 23.88 -11.30 -26.85
N PRO A 394 24.42 -10.88 -28.03
CA PRO A 394 24.20 -9.52 -28.53
C PRO A 394 22.73 -9.19 -28.84
N PRO A 395 21.93 -9.99 -29.53
CA PRO A 395 20.52 -9.69 -29.79
C PRO A 395 19.68 -9.65 -28.50
N MET A 396 19.93 -10.55 -27.55
CA MET A 396 19.24 -10.52 -26.25
C MET A 396 19.55 -9.22 -25.49
N GLN A 397 20.80 -8.74 -25.52
CA GLN A 397 21.14 -7.45 -24.92
C GLN A 397 20.48 -6.28 -25.67
N ALA A 398 20.40 -6.34 -27.00
CA ALA A 398 19.71 -5.32 -27.79
C ALA A 398 18.21 -5.27 -27.49
N LEU A 399 17.54 -6.43 -27.34
CA LEU A 399 16.13 -6.51 -26.92
C LEU A 399 15.92 -5.92 -25.52
N LYS A 400 16.74 -6.31 -24.54
CA LYS A 400 16.72 -5.76 -23.18
C LYS A 400 16.91 -4.24 -23.18
N GLN A 401 17.82 -3.73 -24.01
CA GLN A 401 18.07 -2.30 -24.11
C GLN A 401 16.91 -1.56 -24.77
N ALA A 402 16.35 -2.08 -25.87
CA ALA A 402 15.18 -1.51 -26.54
C ALA A 402 13.98 -1.42 -25.57
N ALA A 403 13.76 -2.46 -24.76
CA ALA A 403 12.73 -2.48 -23.74
C ALA A 403 12.97 -1.39 -22.66
N ARG A 404 14.19 -1.27 -22.12
CA ARG A 404 14.54 -0.24 -21.13
C ARG A 404 14.32 1.19 -21.66
N GLU A 405 14.68 1.41 -22.94
CA GLU A 405 14.52 2.70 -23.62
C GLU A 405 13.08 2.98 -24.05
N ASN A 406 12.15 2.03 -23.86
CA ASN A 406 10.77 2.09 -24.35
C ASN A 406 10.70 2.36 -25.87
N ASN A 407 11.63 1.79 -26.62
CA ASN A 407 11.74 1.96 -28.04
C ASN A 407 11.07 0.80 -28.78
N GLN A 408 9.73 0.91 -28.95
CA GLN A 408 8.93 -0.13 -29.59
C GLN A 408 9.37 -0.38 -31.04
N ALA A 409 9.68 0.68 -31.80
CA ALA A 409 10.12 0.55 -33.18
C ALA A 409 11.42 -0.27 -33.29
N ARG A 410 12.35 -0.12 -32.33
CA ARG A 410 13.58 -0.90 -32.26
C ARG A 410 13.29 -2.35 -31.85
N MET A 411 12.34 -2.55 -30.94
CA MET A 411 11.89 -3.88 -30.52
C MET A 411 11.31 -4.64 -31.72
N ASP A 412 10.39 -4.00 -32.45
CA ASP A 412 9.73 -4.58 -33.62
C ASP A 412 10.74 -4.93 -34.72
N ALA A 413 11.69 -4.03 -35.02
CA ALA A 413 12.77 -4.27 -35.99
C ALA A 413 13.67 -5.46 -35.58
N LEU A 414 13.97 -5.60 -34.29
CA LEU A 414 14.73 -6.76 -33.79
C LEU A 414 13.93 -8.07 -33.91
N CYS A 415 12.65 -8.05 -33.56
CA CYS A 415 11.75 -9.19 -33.71
C CYS A 415 11.64 -9.63 -35.18
N GLU A 416 11.48 -8.67 -36.11
CA GLU A 416 11.43 -8.91 -37.54
C GLU A 416 12.76 -9.50 -38.06
N ALA A 417 13.91 -8.90 -37.70
CA ALA A 417 15.24 -9.35 -38.13
C ALA A 417 15.56 -10.78 -37.69
N TRP A 418 15.07 -11.20 -36.54
CA TRP A 418 15.29 -12.55 -36.01
C TRP A 418 14.10 -13.48 -36.23
N GLN A 419 13.04 -13.01 -36.93
CA GLN A 419 11.81 -13.76 -37.22
C GLN A 419 11.15 -14.35 -35.97
N VAL A 420 11.21 -13.61 -34.84
CA VAL A 420 10.61 -14.01 -33.59
C VAL A 420 9.22 -13.36 -33.52
N SER A 421 8.16 -14.19 -33.52
CA SER A 421 6.80 -13.68 -33.27
C SER A 421 6.52 -13.62 -31.77
N ALA A 422 5.96 -12.51 -31.34
CA ALA A 422 5.55 -12.31 -29.92
C ALA A 422 4.28 -13.12 -29.53
N SER A 423 3.87 -14.11 -30.33
CA SER A 423 2.79 -15.02 -29.97
C SER A 423 3.32 -16.05 -28.98
N VAL A 424 3.29 -15.71 -27.70
CA VAL A 424 3.71 -16.61 -26.64
C VAL A 424 2.48 -17.30 -26.07
N ASP A 425 2.50 -18.64 -26.10
CA ASP A 425 1.59 -19.47 -25.34
C ASP A 425 1.82 -19.23 -23.83
N LEU A 426 0.74 -19.06 -23.06
CA LEU A 426 0.77 -18.88 -21.59
C LEU A 426 1.50 -20.00 -20.83
N GLU A 427 1.68 -21.18 -21.43
CA GLU A 427 2.50 -22.26 -20.90
C GLU A 427 4.00 -21.95 -20.96
N ALA A 428 4.46 -21.31 -22.03
CA ALA A 428 5.87 -20.88 -22.16
C ALA A 428 6.24 -19.76 -21.16
N GLU A 429 5.30 -18.89 -20.79
CA GLU A 429 5.54 -17.88 -19.73
C GLU A 429 5.75 -18.52 -18.35
N ARG A 430 5.02 -19.59 -18.04
CA ARG A 430 5.19 -20.32 -16.78
C ARG A 430 6.48 -21.10 -16.71
N GLU A 431 6.89 -21.73 -17.80
CA GLU A 431 8.17 -22.44 -17.89
C GLU A 431 9.36 -21.48 -17.85
N ALA A 432 9.26 -20.32 -18.48
CA ALA A 432 10.30 -19.30 -18.45
C ALA A 432 10.50 -18.71 -17.06
N ALA A 433 9.42 -18.42 -16.35
CA ALA A 433 9.48 -17.91 -14.96
C ALA A 433 10.07 -18.97 -14.00
N ALA A 434 9.75 -20.25 -14.20
CA ALA A 434 10.32 -21.34 -13.43
C ALA A 434 11.83 -21.51 -13.67
N PHE A 435 12.25 -21.38 -14.94
CA PHE A 435 13.67 -21.51 -15.33
C PHE A 435 14.54 -20.33 -14.86
N GLU A 436 14.01 -19.09 -14.86
CA GLU A 436 14.72 -17.95 -14.26
C GLU A 436 14.83 -18.09 -12.74
N ALA A 437 13.80 -18.57 -12.06
CA ALA A 437 13.84 -18.79 -10.61
C ALA A 437 14.86 -19.89 -10.21
N GLU A 438 14.98 -20.97 -11.00
CA GLU A 438 16.01 -22.00 -10.78
C GLU A 438 17.42 -21.45 -11.00
N ARG A 439 17.63 -20.64 -12.03
CA ARG A 439 18.94 -20.07 -12.34
C ARG A 439 19.40 -19.03 -11.32
N ASP A 440 18.50 -18.22 -10.82
CA ASP A 440 18.80 -17.26 -9.76
C ASP A 440 19.11 -17.97 -8.43
N ALA A 441 18.41 -19.07 -8.14
CA ALA A 441 18.70 -19.92 -6.99
C ALA A 441 20.06 -20.67 -7.11
N GLU A 442 20.48 -21.05 -8.32
CA GLU A 442 21.80 -21.64 -8.56
C GLU A 442 22.93 -20.61 -8.44
N THR A 443 22.69 -19.38 -8.91
CA THR A 443 23.64 -18.26 -8.80
C THR A 443 23.85 -17.85 -7.34
N GLU A 444 22.76 -17.74 -6.57
CA GLU A 444 22.81 -17.46 -5.13
C GLU A 444 23.52 -18.57 -4.33
N LYS A 445 23.35 -19.83 -4.72
CA LYS A 445 24.08 -20.97 -4.13
C LYS A 445 25.57 -20.94 -4.47
N ALA A 446 25.93 -20.56 -5.69
CA ALA A 446 27.33 -20.45 -6.12
C ALA A 446 28.05 -19.30 -5.37
N GLU A 447 27.43 -18.11 -5.29
CA GLU A 447 27.94 -16.96 -4.54
C GLU A 447 28.06 -17.26 -3.02
N SER A 448 27.10 -17.99 -2.47
CA SER A 448 27.14 -18.39 -1.06
C SER A 448 28.21 -19.47 -0.78
N ALA A 449 28.56 -20.30 -1.76
CA ALA A 449 29.63 -21.28 -1.66
C ALA A 449 31.01 -20.60 -1.74
N GLU A 450 31.22 -19.68 -2.68
CA GLU A 450 32.45 -18.88 -2.79
C GLU A 450 32.69 -18.01 -1.55
N ALA A 451 31.62 -17.39 -0.98
CA ALA A 451 31.73 -16.62 0.25
C ALA A 451 32.11 -17.47 1.47
N ARG A 452 31.69 -18.76 1.50
CA ARG A 452 32.10 -19.71 2.55
C ARG A 452 33.54 -20.16 2.39
N GLU A 453 34.01 -20.40 1.17
CA GLU A 453 35.42 -20.77 0.92
C GLU A 453 36.37 -19.61 1.25
N ALA A 454 36.04 -18.39 0.84
CA ALA A 454 36.84 -17.20 1.19
C ALA A 454 36.89 -16.95 2.70
N SER A 455 35.80 -17.26 3.44
CA SER A 455 35.75 -17.15 4.91
C SER A 455 36.61 -18.22 5.62
N VAL A 456 36.82 -19.37 5.02
CA VAL A 456 37.65 -20.44 5.57
C VAL A 456 39.16 -20.18 5.31
N GLU A 457 39.50 -19.61 4.14
CA GLU A 457 40.89 -19.21 3.83
C GLU A 457 41.39 -18.04 4.69
N SER A 458 40.51 -17.10 5.04
CA SER A 458 40.88 -15.96 5.90
C SER A 458 41.09 -16.32 7.38
N ARG A 459 40.78 -17.56 7.78
CA ARG A 459 40.97 -18.09 9.15
C ARG A 459 42.15 -19.07 9.30
N ARG A 460 42.88 -19.27 8.23
CA ARG A 460 44.16 -19.98 8.22
C ARG A 460 45.31 -18.97 8.05
#